data_6631a192caf37d4dd8153ac6ff85d266
#
_entry.id   6631a192caf37d4dd8153ac6ff85d266
#
_cell.length_a   1.000
_cell.length_b   1.000
_cell.length_c   1.000
_cell.angle_alpha   90.00
_cell.angle_beta   90.00
_cell.angle_gamma   90.00
#
_symmetry.space_group_name_H-M   'P 1'
#
loop_
_entity.id
_entity.type
_entity.pdbx_description
1 polymer ?
#
loop_
_entity_poly.entity_id
_entity_poly.type
_entity_poly.pdbx_seq_one_letter_code
_entity_poly.pdbx_strand_id
1 'polypeptide(L)'
;MTIASKLEHYLQQQEVEYQVVTHPHSEYSMETAEKAHVHGDALAKGVLVKDDDGYLLVVLPADYHIELESLHRLLGQEVAMVDEATLEEIFSDCELGAVPPIGMAYGVKTIWDPKSSLGKQDEVFFEAGDHQSLVQMSGVQFHELMAPAERGEFSHHI
;
A
#
# COMPACT_ATOMS: atom_id res chain seq x y z
N MET A 1 12.72 10.19 -13.33
CA MET A 1 12.22 9.29 -12.30
C MET A 1 11.67 10.11 -11.15
N THR A 2 10.41 9.99 -10.90
CA THR A 2 9.72 10.79 -9.88
C THR A 2 8.68 9.94 -9.18
N ILE A 3 8.43 10.22 -7.92
CA ILE A 3 7.32 9.61 -7.22
C ILE A 3 6.03 10.32 -7.63
N ALA A 4 4.88 9.65 -7.49
CA ALA A 4 3.58 10.20 -7.83
C ALA A 4 3.34 11.52 -7.09
N SER A 5 2.85 12.54 -7.78
CA SER A 5 2.70 13.89 -7.25
C SER A 5 1.83 13.98 -6.01
N LYS A 6 0.70 13.28 -6.01
CA LYS A 6 -0.21 13.28 -4.86
C LYS A 6 0.42 12.61 -3.65
N LEU A 7 1.17 11.53 -3.86
CA LEU A 7 1.90 10.87 -2.79
C LEU A 7 2.97 11.79 -2.21
N GLU A 8 3.79 12.40 -3.06
CA GLU A 8 4.83 13.32 -2.63
C GLU A 8 4.27 14.45 -1.79
N HIS A 9 3.19 15.07 -2.27
CA HIS A 9 2.53 16.16 -1.57
C HIS A 9 2.03 15.73 -0.18
N TYR A 10 1.40 14.55 -0.11
CA TYR A 10 0.90 14.02 1.15
C TYR A 10 2.04 13.74 2.14
N LEU A 11 3.12 13.12 1.67
CA LEU A 11 4.28 12.83 2.53
C LEU A 11 4.90 14.12 3.07
N GLN A 12 4.97 15.16 2.26
CA GLN A 12 5.47 16.47 2.69
C GLN A 12 4.55 17.10 3.73
N GLN A 13 3.23 17.02 3.53
CA GLN A 13 2.25 17.55 4.48
C GLN A 13 2.32 16.85 5.83
N GLN A 14 2.61 15.55 5.83
CA GLN A 14 2.72 14.77 7.06
C GLN A 14 4.09 14.90 7.73
N GLU A 15 5.02 15.56 7.09
CA GLU A 15 6.37 15.80 7.61
C GLU A 15 7.11 14.50 7.99
N VAL A 16 6.86 13.42 7.25
CA VAL A 16 7.55 12.15 7.47
C VAL A 16 8.90 12.15 6.79
N GLU A 17 9.88 11.50 7.40
CA GLU A 17 11.20 11.31 6.82
C GLU A 17 11.19 10.06 5.95
N TYR A 18 11.63 10.19 4.71
CA TYR A 18 11.69 9.07 3.79
C TYR A 18 12.81 9.24 2.76
N GLN A 19 13.14 8.14 2.11
CA GLN A 19 14.10 8.11 1.00
C GLN A 19 13.44 7.45 -0.19
N VAL A 20 13.94 7.74 -1.39
CA VAL A 20 13.50 7.09 -2.62
C VAL A 20 14.60 6.15 -3.09
N VAL A 21 14.24 4.89 -3.27
CA VAL A 21 15.15 3.83 -3.72
C VAL A 21 14.72 3.40 -5.12
N THR A 22 15.67 3.30 -6.05
CA THR A 22 15.37 2.86 -7.41
C THR A 22 15.66 1.37 -7.59
N HIS A 23 14.89 0.75 -8.47
CA HIS A 23 15.08 -0.64 -8.87
C HIS A 23 14.74 -0.81 -10.34
N PRO A 24 15.17 -1.92 -10.99
CA PRO A 24 14.73 -2.19 -12.37
C PRO A 24 13.21 -2.27 -12.46
N HIS A 25 12.64 -1.88 -13.59
CA HIS A 25 11.19 -1.88 -13.80
C HIS A 25 10.60 -3.26 -13.47
N SER A 26 9.48 -3.28 -12.75
CA SER A 26 8.76 -4.49 -12.35
C SER A 26 7.26 -4.24 -12.47
N GLU A 27 6.48 -5.31 -12.59
CA GLU A 27 5.03 -5.20 -12.82
C GLU A 27 4.17 -5.58 -11.62
N TYR A 28 4.71 -6.34 -10.66
CA TYR A 28 3.96 -6.76 -9.47
C TYR A 28 4.87 -6.82 -8.24
N SER A 29 4.24 -6.79 -7.06
CA SER A 29 4.93 -6.57 -5.79
C SER A 29 6.05 -7.56 -5.46
N MET A 30 5.87 -8.86 -5.69
CA MET A 30 6.92 -9.82 -5.39
C MET A 30 8.12 -9.69 -6.34
N GLU A 31 7.88 -9.34 -7.60
CA GLU A 31 8.95 -9.03 -8.55
C GLU A 31 9.69 -7.77 -8.13
N THR A 32 8.96 -6.75 -7.67
CA THR A 32 9.55 -5.52 -7.14
C THR A 32 10.45 -5.82 -5.95
N ALA A 33 9.98 -6.63 -5.00
CA ALA A 33 10.77 -7.01 -3.83
C ALA A 33 12.08 -7.70 -4.25
N GLU A 34 12.01 -8.63 -5.19
CA GLU A 34 13.18 -9.34 -5.70
C GLU A 34 14.16 -8.39 -6.39
N LYS A 35 13.68 -7.53 -7.31
CA LYS A 35 14.53 -6.60 -8.06
C LYS A 35 15.14 -5.50 -7.20
N ALA A 36 14.45 -5.09 -6.15
CA ALA A 36 14.94 -4.09 -5.22
C ALA A 36 15.79 -4.67 -4.11
N HIS A 37 15.91 -5.99 -4.03
CA HIS A 37 16.60 -6.72 -2.95
C HIS A 37 16.00 -6.41 -1.58
N VAL A 38 14.67 -6.34 -1.52
CA VAL A 38 13.90 -6.09 -0.31
C VAL A 38 13.07 -7.32 0.01
N HIS A 39 12.97 -7.70 1.28
CA HIS A 39 12.11 -8.80 1.69
C HIS A 39 10.63 -8.43 1.46
N GLY A 40 9.85 -9.40 0.97
CA GLY A 40 8.41 -9.17 0.73
C GLY A 40 7.65 -8.78 1.98
N ASP A 41 8.10 -9.20 3.16
CA ASP A 41 7.48 -8.85 4.43
C ASP A 41 7.73 -7.39 4.87
N ALA A 42 8.66 -6.70 4.22
CA ALA A 42 8.95 -5.29 4.45
C ALA A 42 8.40 -4.38 3.33
N LEU A 43 7.86 -4.95 2.26
CA LEU A 43 7.27 -4.21 1.15
C LEU A 43 5.75 -4.17 1.32
N ALA A 44 5.20 -2.99 1.59
CA ALA A 44 3.76 -2.80 1.72
C ALA A 44 3.12 -2.67 0.34
N LYS A 45 2.03 -3.38 0.12
CA LYS A 45 1.24 -3.28 -1.11
C LYS A 45 -0.18 -2.85 -0.77
N GLY A 46 -0.85 -2.20 -1.73
CA GLY A 46 -2.25 -1.81 -1.60
C GLY A 46 -3.12 -2.53 -2.62
N VAL A 47 -4.25 -3.03 -2.17
CA VAL A 47 -5.25 -3.67 -3.02
C VAL A 47 -6.55 -2.88 -2.89
N LEU A 48 -7.02 -2.29 -3.99
CA LEU A 48 -8.25 -1.51 -3.97
C LEU A 48 -9.46 -2.43 -4.12
N VAL A 49 -10.38 -2.29 -3.19
CA VAL A 49 -11.65 -3.02 -3.20
C VAL A 49 -12.80 -2.05 -3.08
N LYS A 50 -14.01 -2.52 -3.37
CA LYS A 50 -15.21 -1.73 -3.29
C LYS A 50 -16.24 -2.43 -2.41
N ASP A 51 -16.87 -1.67 -1.51
CA ASP A 51 -17.99 -2.11 -0.70
C ASP A 51 -19.21 -1.20 -0.98
N ASP A 52 -20.26 -1.33 -0.17
CA ASP A 52 -21.47 -0.50 -0.35
C ASP A 52 -21.23 0.98 -0.06
N ASP A 53 -20.21 1.30 0.74
CA ASP A 53 -19.88 2.67 1.11
C ASP A 53 -18.89 3.34 0.16
N GLY A 54 -18.29 2.58 -0.76
CA GLY A 54 -17.34 3.10 -1.75
C GLY A 54 -16.06 2.30 -1.80
N TYR A 55 -14.94 2.99 -2.04
CA TYR A 55 -13.64 2.34 -2.23
C TYR A 55 -12.87 2.24 -0.92
N LEU A 56 -12.09 1.16 -0.80
CA LEU A 56 -11.24 0.89 0.35
C LEU A 56 -9.91 0.34 -0.15
N LEU A 57 -8.82 0.94 0.26
CA LEU A 57 -7.48 0.43 -0.03
C LEU A 57 -7.05 -0.46 1.12
N VAL A 58 -6.79 -1.72 0.82
CA VAL A 58 -6.38 -2.75 1.78
C VAL A 58 -4.86 -2.88 1.71
N VAL A 59 -4.17 -2.62 2.82
CA VAL A 59 -2.71 -2.57 2.88
C VAL A 59 -2.16 -3.78 3.64
N LEU A 60 -1.24 -4.49 3.02
CA LEU A 60 -0.63 -5.70 3.58
C LEU A 60 0.78 -5.89 2.99
N PRO A 61 1.61 -6.76 3.61
CA PRO A 61 2.91 -7.07 3.03
C PRO A 61 2.80 -7.79 1.69
N ALA A 62 3.79 -7.62 0.81
CA ALA A 62 3.79 -8.21 -0.53
C ALA A 62 3.71 -9.75 -0.50
N ASP A 63 4.23 -10.38 0.55
CA ASP A 63 4.22 -11.84 0.72
C ASP A 63 3.06 -12.35 1.59
N TYR A 64 2.00 -11.56 1.72
CA TYR A 64 0.78 -11.94 2.43
C TYR A 64 -0.41 -12.01 1.48
N HIS A 65 -1.41 -12.79 1.88
CA HIS A 65 -2.71 -12.86 1.20
C HIS A 65 -3.80 -12.24 2.07
N ILE A 66 -4.80 -11.66 1.42
CA ILE A 66 -6.01 -11.18 2.10
C ILE A 66 -6.89 -12.39 2.43
N GLU A 67 -7.36 -12.47 3.68
CA GLU A 67 -8.39 -13.40 4.09
C GLU A 67 -9.73 -12.70 3.93
N LEU A 68 -10.42 -12.98 2.82
CA LEU A 68 -11.66 -12.28 2.47
C LEU A 68 -12.75 -12.41 3.53
N GLU A 69 -12.89 -13.59 4.14
CA GLU A 69 -13.89 -13.79 5.20
C GLU A 69 -13.62 -12.90 6.41
N SER A 70 -12.34 -12.79 6.80
CA SER A 70 -11.95 -11.92 7.92
C SER A 70 -12.24 -10.46 7.58
N LEU A 71 -11.93 -10.04 6.35
CA LEU A 71 -12.19 -8.68 5.90
C LEU A 71 -13.69 -8.38 5.87
N HIS A 72 -14.50 -9.31 5.36
CA HIS A 72 -15.96 -9.17 5.34
C HIS A 72 -16.55 -9.02 6.73
N ARG A 73 -16.03 -9.79 7.71
CA ARG A 73 -16.48 -9.68 9.10
C ARG A 73 -16.10 -8.33 9.72
N LEU A 74 -14.89 -7.87 9.44
CA LEU A 74 -14.43 -6.57 9.95
C LEU A 74 -15.29 -5.41 9.43
N LEU A 75 -15.65 -5.47 8.15
CA LEU A 75 -16.42 -4.41 7.51
C LEU A 75 -17.93 -4.57 7.69
N GLY A 76 -18.39 -5.76 8.06
CA GLY A 76 -19.81 -6.07 8.17
C GLY A 76 -20.49 -6.19 6.80
N GLN A 77 -19.74 -6.36 5.72
CA GLN A 77 -20.27 -6.46 4.36
C GLN A 77 -19.24 -7.12 3.43
N GLU A 78 -19.70 -7.58 2.28
CA GLU A 78 -18.84 -8.15 1.27
C GLU A 78 -18.13 -7.06 0.47
N VAL A 79 -16.95 -7.37 -0.07
CA VAL A 79 -16.20 -6.48 -0.94
C VAL A 79 -15.98 -7.15 -2.30
N ALA A 80 -15.82 -6.32 -3.32
CA ALA A 80 -15.50 -6.76 -4.68
C ALA A 80 -14.21 -6.12 -5.14
N MET A 81 -13.45 -6.81 -5.99
CA MET A 81 -12.27 -6.25 -6.62
C MET A 81 -12.66 -5.14 -7.58
N VAL A 82 -11.80 -4.13 -7.67
CA VAL A 82 -12.00 -2.97 -8.56
C VAL A 82 -11.31 -3.25 -9.89
N ASP A 83 -11.93 -2.87 -11.00
CA ASP A 83 -11.32 -3.05 -12.31
C ASP A 83 -10.17 -2.07 -12.57
N GLU A 84 -9.37 -2.36 -13.59
CA GLU A 84 -8.19 -1.56 -13.91
C GLU A 84 -8.53 -0.12 -14.32
N ALA A 85 -9.65 0.06 -15.04
CA ALA A 85 -10.08 1.40 -15.47
C ALA A 85 -10.41 2.29 -14.29
N THR A 86 -11.10 1.75 -13.28
CA THR A 86 -11.43 2.48 -12.06
C THR A 86 -10.17 2.79 -11.25
N LEU A 87 -9.26 1.82 -11.18
CA LEU A 87 -7.98 2.00 -10.48
C LEU A 87 -7.17 3.14 -11.12
N GLU A 88 -7.12 3.21 -12.45
CA GLU A 88 -6.45 4.29 -13.17
C GLU A 88 -7.07 5.66 -12.90
N GLU A 89 -8.39 5.74 -12.77
CA GLU A 89 -9.07 6.99 -12.47
C GLU A 89 -8.72 7.52 -11.09
N ILE A 90 -8.67 6.64 -10.10
CA ILE A 90 -8.41 7.02 -8.70
C ILE A 90 -6.92 7.33 -8.50
N PHE A 91 -6.04 6.52 -9.07
CA PHE A 91 -4.58 6.68 -8.97
C PHE A 91 -4.01 7.16 -10.31
N SER A 92 -4.52 8.27 -10.80
CA SER A 92 -4.23 8.77 -12.15
C SER A 92 -2.78 9.19 -12.39
N ASP A 93 -2.01 9.40 -11.34
CA ASP A 93 -0.59 9.75 -11.42
C ASP A 93 0.32 8.53 -11.22
N CYS A 94 -0.24 7.32 -11.26
CA CYS A 94 0.49 6.07 -11.06
C CYS A 94 0.32 5.14 -12.25
N GLU A 95 1.34 4.31 -12.50
CA GLU A 95 1.21 3.19 -13.42
C GLU A 95 0.43 2.05 -12.74
N LEU A 96 -0.24 1.23 -13.54
CA LEU A 96 -0.96 0.06 -13.05
C LEU A 96 0.00 -0.86 -12.29
N GLY A 97 -0.44 -1.32 -11.11
CA GLY A 97 0.36 -2.20 -10.27
C GLY A 97 1.39 -1.50 -9.40
N ALA A 98 1.62 -0.20 -9.60
CA ALA A 98 2.56 0.58 -8.80
C ALA A 98 1.87 1.54 -7.83
N VAL A 99 0.64 1.23 -7.47
CA VAL A 99 -0.18 2.05 -6.57
C VAL A 99 0.43 2.10 -5.18
N PRO A 100 0.68 3.30 -4.63
CA PRO A 100 1.16 3.41 -3.26
C PRO A 100 0.08 2.94 -2.28
N PRO A 101 0.47 2.31 -1.15
CA PRO A 101 -0.51 1.84 -0.17
C PRO A 101 -1.01 2.95 0.76
N ILE A 102 -0.92 4.18 0.33
CA ILE A 102 -1.30 5.37 1.11
C ILE A 102 -2.56 5.97 0.49
N GLY A 103 -3.71 5.35 0.78
CA GLY A 103 -4.99 5.81 0.24
C GLY A 103 -5.35 7.22 0.67
N MET A 104 -4.87 7.65 1.84
CA MET A 104 -5.10 9.01 2.35
C MET A 104 -4.59 10.08 1.40
N ALA A 105 -3.55 9.81 0.63
CA ALA A 105 -3.03 10.76 -0.36
C ALA A 105 -4.01 10.97 -1.53
N TYR A 106 -4.94 10.05 -1.72
CA TYR A 106 -5.89 10.03 -2.83
C TYR A 106 -7.34 10.18 -2.37
N GLY A 107 -7.55 10.48 -1.10
CA GLY A 107 -8.88 10.58 -0.53
C GLY A 107 -9.62 9.25 -0.44
N VAL A 108 -8.89 8.15 -0.38
CA VAL A 108 -9.43 6.80 -0.31
C VAL A 108 -9.29 6.25 1.11
N LYS A 109 -10.38 5.71 1.64
CA LYS A 109 -10.39 5.04 2.93
C LYS A 109 -9.39 3.88 2.89
N THR A 110 -8.59 3.72 3.94
CA THR A 110 -7.50 2.76 3.99
C THR A 110 -7.59 1.92 5.24
N ILE A 111 -7.30 0.63 5.12
CA ILE A 111 -7.21 -0.30 6.25
C ILE A 111 -5.90 -1.09 6.15
N TRP A 112 -5.24 -1.30 7.29
CA TRP A 112 -4.03 -2.11 7.33
C TRP A 112 -4.02 -3.04 8.53
N ASP A 113 -3.19 -4.08 8.44
CA ASP A 113 -3.08 -5.10 9.49
C ASP A 113 -1.78 -4.89 10.28
N PRO A 114 -1.84 -4.23 11.46
CA PRO A 114 -0.62 -4.01 12.26
C PRO A 114 -0.08 -5.28 12.91
N LYS A 115 -0.82 -6.38 12.87
CA LYS A 115 -0.33 -7.68 13.34
C LYS A 115 0.39 -8.46 12.25
N SER A 116 0.31 -7.99 10.99
CA SER A 116 1.16 -8.50 9.92
C SER A 116 2.61 -8.07 10.15
N SER A 117 3.52 -8.54 9.31
CA SER A 117 4.94 -8.16 9.41
C SER A 117 5.16 -6.64 9.33
N LEU A 118 4.28 -5.88 8.66
CA LEU A 118 4.41 -4.42 8.57
C LEU A 118 4.39 -3.73 9.93
N GLY A 119 3.73 -4.32 10.92
CA GLY A 119 3.70 -3.78 12.27
C GLY A 119 4.99 -4.01 13.05
N LYS A 120 5.93 -4.79 12.52
CA LYS A 120 7.14 -5.23 13.23
C LYS A 120 8.44 -4.87 12.52
N GLN A 121 8.37 -4.33 11.29
CA GLN A 121 9.57 -4.03 10.50
C GLN A 121 10.24 -2.74 10.98
N ASP A 122 11.57 -2.74 11.02
CA ASP A 122 12.36 -1.54 11.30
C ASP A 122 12.30 -0.56 10.13
N GLU A 123 12.19 -1.08 8.92
CA GLU A 123 12.06 -0.28 7.69
C GLU A 123 10.93 -0.84 6.85
N VAL A 124 10.16 0.05 6.23
CA VAL A 124 9.05 -0.29 5.34
C VAL A 124 9.28 0.37 3.99
N PHE A 125 9.02 -0.39 2.94
CA PHE A 125 9.14 0.05 1.55
C PHE A 125 7.77 -0.02 0.88
N PHE A 126 7.49 0.88 -0.06
CA PHE A 126 6.28 0.76 -0.89
C PHE A 126 6.46 1.44 -2.25
N GLU A 127 5.63 1.03 -3.21
CA GLU A 127 5.66 1.57 -4.56
C GLU A 127 5.35 3.07 -4.56
N ALA A 128 6.03 3.79 -5.44
CA ALA A 128 5.90 5.25 -5.54
C ALA A 128 5.17 5.70 -6.81
N GLY A 129 4.66 4.76 -7.62
CA GLY A 129 3.80 5.06 -8.76
C GLY A 129 4.39 4.75 -10.14
N ASP A 130 5.66 4.39 -10.27
CA ASP A 130 6.31 4.22 -11.57
C ASP A 130 6.96 2.84 -11.83
N HIS A 131 6.77 1.88 -10.94
CA HIS A 131 7.40 0.55 -11.01
C HIS A 131 8.94 0.56 -10.96
N GLN A 132 9.55 1.70 -10.67
CA GLN A 132 11.01 1.84 -10.61
C GLN A 132 11.47 2.50 -9.31
N SER A 133 10.57 3.14 -8.60
CA SER A 133 10.88 3.87 -7.37
C SER A 133 10.11 3.30 -6.20
N LEU A 134 10.80 3.09 -5.09
CA LEU A 134 10.18 2.75 -3.81
C LEU A 134 10.42 3.88 -2.83
N VAL A 135 9.42 4.15 -2.02
CA VAL A 135 9.59 4.98 -0.83
C VAL A 135 10.08 4.07 0.29
N GLN A 136 11.11 4.49 0.99
CA GLN A 136 11.68 3.80 2.14
C GLN A 136 11.56 4.71 3.36
N MET A 137 11.03 4.18 4.45
CA MET A 137 10.95 4.89 5.72
C MET A 137 11.09 3.94 6.89
N SER A 138 11.36 4.48 8.08
CA SER A 138 11.39 3.65 9.29
C SER A 138 9.99 3.12 9.60
N GLY A 139 9.94 2.02 10.33
CA GLY A 139 8.66 1.48 10.81
C GLY A 139 7.90 2.47 11.66
N VAL A 140 8.60 3.26 12.48
CA VAL A 140 7.99 4.32 13.29
C VAL A 140 7.30 5.36 12.41
N GLN A 141 7.98 5.83 11.36
CA GLN A 141 7.40 6.80 10.42
C GLN A 141 6.20 6.21 9.67
N PHE A 142 6.29 4.94 9.27
CA PHE A 142 5.18 4.26 8.62
C PHE A 142 3.95 4.16 9.53
N HIS A 143 4.16 3.80 10.80
CA HIS A 143 3.06 3.74 11.77
C HIS A 143 2.40 5.10 11.97
N GLU A 144 3.19 6.17 12.04
CA GLU A 144 2.66 7.53 12.14
C GLU A 144 1.88 7.91 10.88
N LEU A 145 2.40 7.56 9.71
CA LEU A 145 1.74 7.82 8.43
C LEU A 145 0.40 7.09 8.34
N MET A 146 0.33 5.87 8.88
CA MET A 146 -0.88 5.04 8.86
C MET A 146 -1.84 5.32 10.02
N ALA A 147 -1.52 6.25 10.91
CA ALA A 147 -2.37 6.55 12.07
C ALA A 147 -3.83 6.89 11.70
N PRO A 148 -4.12 7.64 10.59
CA PRO A 148 -5.49 7.89 10.18
C PRO A 148 -6.21 6.69 9.58
N ALA A 149 -5.49 5.64 9.18
CA ALA A 149 -6.07 4.46 8.56
C ALA A 149 -6.77 3.56 9.58
N GLU A 150 -7.73 2.80 9.12
CA GLU A 150 -8.37 1.77 9.95
C GLU A 150 -7.42 0.59 10.14
N ARG A 151 -7.64 -0.20 11.18
CA ARG A 151 -6.82 -1.37 11.53
C ARG A 151 -7.69 -2.61 11.64
N GLY A 152 -7.14 -3.75 11.27
CA GLY A 152 -7.82 -5.03 11.43
C GLY A 152 -6.93 -6.20 11.05
N GLU A 153 -7.30 -7.39 11.49
CA GLU A 153 -6.62 -8.63 11.12
C GLU A 153 -7.37 -9.26 9.95
N PHE A 154 -6.76 -9.26 8.78
CA PHE A 154 -7.39 -9.78 7.56
C PHE A 154 -6.39 -10.45 6.62
N SER A 155 -5.15 -10.67 7.04
CA SER A 155 -4.10 -11.20 6.17
C SER A 155 -3.31 -12.32 6.84
N HIS A 156 -2.69 -13.15 5.99
CA HIS A 156 -1.76 -14.18 6.47
C HIS A 156 -0.59 -14.32 5.50
N HIS A 157 0.53 -14.78 6.03
CA HIS A 157 1.74 -15.02 5.23
C HIS A 157 1.52 -16.17 4.24
N ILE A 158 2.05 -16.00 3.03
CA ILE A 158 1.96 -16.99 1.94
C ILE A 158 2.68 -18.30 2.32
#